data_22d84f7e389dc1ea9ee21ec8142f6936
#
_entry.id   22d84f7e389dc1ea9ee21ec8142f6936
#
_cell.length_a   1.000
_cell.length_b   1.000
_cell.length_c   1.000
_cell.angle_alpha   90.00
_cell.angle_beta   90.00
_cell.angle_gamma   90.00
#
_symmetry.space_group_name_H-M   'P 1'
#
loop_
_entity.id
_entity.type
_entity.pdbx_description
1 polymer ?
#
loop_
_entity_poly.entity_id
_entity_poly.type
_entity_poly.pdbx_seq_one_letter_code
_entity_poly.pdbx_strand_id
1 'polypeptide(L)'
;MPLVRKMFLIAAHQGDCSQKNRKMTAPTNYTTSIPPLDTSAAAGTQPIVAKPLPAVLKQVHCLDDFQPLARNKLPRQLYSYIANGADDEVSMGRNRQAFNRWAFSPRVLEGVEKRTQGITLFDQQYASPFGISPVGLAAMWCYRGDIVLAKTAREHRVPAVMSGASLIRMEDIAEAAPGTWFQAYLPGDEKRIAELLARIEAAGFGTLVLTVDLPVQVNPERYVKNGFSTPLRPSARLAWDGISHPRWLAGTFLRTLARHGMPHFENWRAERGAPILSASVKRDFVARDHLCWEHVKVARKLWRGPLVIKGIMRKEDALLARSAGADGIIVSNHGGRQLDSSLSPLDVLPEIAEAADGLVVMMDSGMRRGTDVLKALALGARCVFNGRSFNYAATVAGEAGVAHAIHILRTEVDRDMALLGINHPYEIDHTLLRRMPL
;
A
#
# COMPACT_ATOMS: atom_id res chain seq x y z
N MET A 1 2.91 -68.80 -11.99
CA MET A 1 3.95 -69.52 -11.20
C MET A 1 4.81 -68.49 -10.48
N PRO A 2 5.28 -68.80 -9.29
CA PRO A 2 4.66 -68.25 -8.07
C PRO A 2 5.69 -67.50 -7.16
N LEU A 3 5.13 -66.86 -6.08
CA LEU A 3 5.69 -66.78 -4.72
C LEU A 3 6.95 -65.93 -4.49
N VAL A 4 6.97 -65.05 -3.48
CA VAL A 4 7.04 -65.37 -2.06
C VAL A 4 6.66 -64.14 -1.21
N ARG A 5 5.74 -64.36 -0.27
CA ARG A 5 5.48 -63.60 0.96
C ARG A 5 6.73 -63.56 1.85
N LYS A 6 7.01 -62.43 2.45
CA LYS A 6 7.68 -62.40 3.78
C LYS A 6 6.99 -61.34 4.66
N MET A 7 6.23 -61.86 5.61
CA MET A 7 5.82 -61.19 6.85
C MET A 7 7.06 -60.86 7.69
N PHE A 8 7.07 -59.65 8.26
CA PHE A 8 7.74 -59.39 9.52
C PHE A 8 6.80 -58.64 10.44
N LEU A 9 6.36 -59.32 11.48
CA LEU A 9 5.82 -58.75 12.72
C LEU A 9 6.93 -58.03 13.41
N ILE A 10 6.70 -56.79 13.84
CA ILE A 10 7.42 -56.18 14.98
C ILE A 10 6.38 -55.47 15.86
N ALA A 11 6.55 -55.78 17.13
CA ALA A 11 5.75 -55.57 18.32
C ALA A 11 5.24 -54.14 18.56
N ALA A 12 4.05 -54.10 19.12
CA ALA A 12 3.46 -52.97 19.81
C ALA A 12 4.32 -52.48 20.95
N HIS A 13 4.70 -51.20 20.94
CA HIS A 13 5.08 -50.46 22.13
C HIS A 13 4.00 -49.41 22.35
N GLN A 14 3.18 -49.63 23.34
CA GLN A 14 2.31 -48.61 23.92
C GLN A 14 3.21 -47.60 24.63
N GLY A 15 3.34 -46.41 24.07
CA GLY A 15 3.91 -45.23 24.67
C GLY A 15 2.81 -44.27 25.05
N ASP A 16 2.60 -44.12 26.31
CA ASP A 16 1.68 -43.21 26.99
C ASP A 16 1.84 -41.78 26.50
N CYS A 17 0.82 -41.26 25.78
CA CYS A 17 0.76 -39.89 25.28
C CYS A 17 0.04 -39.05 26.33
N SER A 18 0.66 -38.78 27.48
CA SER A 18 0.18 -37.78 28.41
C SER A 18 0.29 -36.40 27.76
N GLN A 19 -0.84 -35.85 27.42
CA GLN A 19 -1.03 -34.48 26.94
C GLN A 19 -0.42 -33.48 27.96
N LYS A 20 0.75 -32.96 27.70
CA LYS A 20 1.20 -31.70 28.28
C LYS A 20 0.51 -30.54 27.54
N ASN A 21 -0.63 -30.10 28.09
CA ASN A 21 -1.18 -28.81 27.83
C ASN A 21 -0.12 -27.72 28.09
N ARG A 22 0.63 -27.33 27.09
CA ARG A 22 1.33 -26.05 27.12
C ARG A 22 0.27 -24.97 27.01
N LYS A 23 -0.06 -24.36 28.16
CA LYS A 23 -0.73 -23.06 28.22
C LYS A 23 0.11 -22.11 27.36
N MET A 24 -0.44 -21.69 26.23
CA MET A 24 0.06 -20.53 25.50
C MET A 24 -0.06 -19.36 26.45
N THR A 25 1.05 -18.86 26.94
CA THR A 25 1.12 -17.59 27.66
C THR A 25 0.67 -16.51 26.68
N ALA A 26 -0.34 -15.74 27.09
CA ALA A 26 -0.78 -14.56 26.38
C ALA A 26 0.43 -13.63 26.14
N PRO A 27 0.53 -12.99 24.97
CA PRO A 27 1.59 -12.03 24.73
C PRO A 27 1.49 -10.92 25.75
N THR A 28 2.62 -10.55 26.29
CA THR A 28 2.83 -9.53 27.32
C THR A 28 2.07 -8.26 26.93
N ASN A 29 1.15 -7.84 27.81
CA ASN A 29 0.39 -6.61 27.69
C ASN A 29 1.35 -5.43 27.45
N TYR A 30 1.32 -4.85 26.26
CA TYR A 30 1.86 -3.52 26.03
C TYR A 30 0.96 -2.50 26.74
N THR A 31 1.19 -2.30 28.03
CA THR A 31 0.76 -1.09 28.73
C THR A 31 1.71 0.05 28.40
N THR A 32 1.78 0.46 27.14
CA THR A 32 2.14 1.83 26.85
C THR A 32 0.91 2.66 27.21
N SER A 33 1.04 3.48 28.25
CA SER A 33 0.06 4.49 28.59
C SER A 33 -0.28 5.28 27.34
N ILE A 34 -1.46 5.02 26.76
CA ILE A 34 -2.00 5.76 25.62
C ILE A 34 -2.20 7.19 26.13
N PRO A 35 -1.48 8.19 25.62
CA PRO A 35 -1.81 9.57 26.01
C PRO A 35 -3.26 9.82 25.59
N PRO A 36 -4.08 10.47 26.45
CA PRO A 36 -5.46 10.78 26.11
C PRO A 36 -5.46 11.58 24.81
N LEU A 37 -6.32 11.18 23.86
CA LEU A 37 -6.56 11.93 22.65
C LEU A 37 -6.91 13.36 23.04
N ASP A 38 -6.08 14.32 22.66
CA ASP A 38 -6.38 15.73 22.80
C ASP A 38 -7.58 16.07 21.90
N THR A 39 -8.77 16.03 22.48
CA THR A 39 -10.02 16.39 21.80
C THR A 39 -10.10 17.89 21.53
N SER A 40 -9.19 18.70 22.07
CA SER A 40 -9.16 20.16 21.88
C SER A 40 -8.73 20.56 20.46
N ALA A 41 -7.97 19.72 19.76
CA ALA A 41 -7.59 19.96 18.36
C ALA A 41 -8.75 19.82 17.34
N ALA A 42 -9.91 19.32 17.78
CA ALA A 42 -11.10 19.20 16.93
C ALA A 42 -11.90 20.52 16.80
N ALA A 43 -11.60 21.54 17.61
CA ALA A 43 -12.40 22.77 17.72
C ALA A 43 -12.07 23.85 16.68
N GLY A 44 -11.14 23.63 15.75
CA GLY A 44 -10.65 24.67 14.79
C GLY A 44 -10.93 24.42 13.32
N THR A 45 -11.55 23.30 12.93
CA THR A 45 -11.90 23.07 11.52
C THR A 45 -13.27 23.69 11.22
N GLN A 46 -13.26 24.81 10.47
CA GLN A 46 -14.49 25.30 9.82
C GLN A 46 -15.17 24.12 9.10
N PRO A 47 -16.50 23.99 9.17
CA PRO A 47 -17.21 22.96 8.44
C PRO A 47 -16.84 23.11 6.95
N ILE A 48 -16.20 22.09 6.38
CA ILE A 48 -15.97 22.01 4.94
C ILE A 48 -17.37 22.09 4.32
N VAL A 49 -17.70 23.23 3.69
CA VAL A 49 -18.94 23.35 2.94
C VAL A 49 -18.94 22.23 1.92
N ALA A 50 -19.77 21.24 2.13
CA ALA A 50 -19.79 20.04 1.31
C ALA A 50 -20.19 20.45 -0.12
N LYS A 51 -19.21 20.51 -1.00
CA LYS A 51 -19.49 20.69 -2.44
C LYS A 51 -20.42 19.55 -2.88
N PRO A 52 -21.43 19.83 -3.68
CA PRO A 52 -22.33 18.77 -4.15
C PRO A 52 -21.53 17.66 -4.84
N LEU A 53 -21.84 16.41 -4.47
CA LEU A 53 -21.15 15.24 -5.01
C LEU A 53 -21.31 15.19 -6.54
N PRO A 54 -20.22 15.11 -7.33
CA PRO A 54 -20.29 14.96 -8.76
C PRO A 54 -21.21 13.82 -9.20
N ALA A 55 -21.99 14.01 -10.26
CA ALA A 55 -23.01 13.04 -10.69
C ALA A 55 -22.43 11.62 -10.90
N VAL A 56 -21.20 11.51 -11.42
CA VAL A 56 -20.50 10.24 -11.62
C VAL A 56 -20.25 9.49 -10.31
N LEU A 57 -20.12 10.19 -9.18
CA LEU A 57 -19.87 9.57 -7.88
C LEU A 57 -21.16 9.10 -7.17
N LYS A 58 -22.34 9.55 -7.62
CA LYS A 58 -23.61 9.11 -7.04
C LYS A 58 -23.89 7.61 -7.21
N GLN A 59 -23.26 6.97 -8.21
CA GLN A 59 -23.36 5.53 -8.47
C GLN A 59 -22.22 4.71 -7.86
N VAL A 60 -21.32 5.35 -7.10
CA VAL A 60 -20.18 4.68 -6.47
C VAL A 60 -20.49 4.46 -5.00
N HIS A 61 -20.65 3.20 -4.61
CA HIS A 61 -21.05 2.79 -3.27
C HIS A 61 -19.97 1.98 -2.55
N CYS A 62 -18.96 1.47 -3.29
CA CYS A 62 -17.81 0.77 -2.75
C CYS A 62 -16.55 1.09 -3.57
N LEU A 63 -15.36 0.71 -3.04
CA LEU A 63 -14.10 1.01 -3.74
C LEU A 63 -13.98 0.32 -5.10
N ASP A 64 -14.61 -0.85 -5.28
CA ASP A 64 -14.52 -1.59 -6.55
C ASP A 64 -15.34 -0.94 -7.68
N ASP A 65 -16.34 -0.11 -7.36
CA ASP A 65 -17.14 0.62 -8.36
C ASP A 65 -16.31 1.66 -9.14
N PHE A 66 -15.20 2.12 -8.59
CA PHE A 66 -14.31 3.04 -9.30
C PHE A 66 -13.59 2.40 -10.47
N GLN A 67 -13.31 1.09 -10.41
CA GLN A 67 -12.49 0.41 -11.41
C GLN A 67 -13.11 0.45 -12.82
N PRO A 68 -14.38 0.07 -13.05
CA PRO A 68 -15.00 0.13 -14.38
C PRO A 68 -15.09 1.56 -14.91
N LEU A 69 -15.34 2.54 -14.04
CA LEU A 69 -15.39 3.96 -14.42
C LEU A 69 -14.00 4.47 -14.86
N ALA A 70 -12.96 4.10 -14.14
CA ALA A 70 -11.58 4.43 -14.51
C ALA A 70 -11.17 3.75 -15.82
N ARG A 71 -11.56 2.48 -16.03
CA ARG A 71 -11.33 1.74 -17.29
C ARG A 71 -11.92 2.45 -18.49
N ASN A 72 -13.14 2.95 -18.36
CA ASN A 72 -13.84 3.67 -19.44
C ASN A 72 -13.25 5.06 -19.73
N LYS A 73 -12.53 5.65 -18.77
CA LYS A 73 -11.93 6.98 -18.91
C LYS A 73 -10.53 6.95 -19.47
N LEU A 74 -9.75 5.90 -19.19
CA LEU A 74 -8.33 5.82 -19.48
C LEU A 74 -8.02 5.10 -20.79
N PRO A 75 -7.00 5.57 -21.55
CA PRO A 75 -6.36 4.77 -22.56
C PRO A 75 -5.99 3.39 -22.03
N ARG A 76 -6.20 2.36 -22.86
CA ARG A 76 -6.01 0.96 -22.49
C ARG A 76 -4.64 0.68 -21.86
N GLN A 77 -3.60 1.29 -22.39
CA GLN A 77 -2.24 1.12 -21.90
C GLN A 77 -2.07 1.63 -20.48
N LEU A 78 -2.62 2.81 -20.17
CA LEU A 78 -2.53 3.42 -18.84
C LEU A 78 -3.39 2.66 -17.82
N TYR A 79 -4.60 2.28 -18.21
CA TYR A 79 -5.44 1.43 -17.37
C TYR A 79 -4.74 0.11 -17.04
N SER A 80 -4.14 -0.53 -18.05
CA SER A 80 -3.38 -1.78 -17.88
C SER A 80 -2.24 -1.64 -16.87
N TYR A 81 -1.54 -0.51 -16.86
CA TYR A 81 -0.49 -0.27 -15.87
C TYR A 81 -1.01 -0.29 -14.43
N ILE A 82 -2.17 0.31 -14.16
CA ILE A 82 -2.75 0.32 -12.81
C ILE A 82 -3.31 -1.07 -12.47
N ALA A 83 -4.04 -1.68 -13.40
CA ALA A 83 -4.90 -2.83 -13.14
C ALA A 83 -4.15 -4.15 -13.03
N ASN A 84 -3.12 -4.35 -13.87
CA ASN A 84 -2.49 -5.66 -14.02
C ASN A 84 -1.56 -6.04 -12.86
N GLY A 85 -1.44 -7.37 -12.66
CA GLY A 85 -0.44 -8.04 -11.84
C GLY A 85 0.73 -8.55 -12.67
N ALA A 86 1.57 -9.39 -12.07
CA ALA A 86 2.63 -10.14 -12.74
C ALA A 86 2.08 -11.41 -13.39
N ASP A 87 2.71 -11.86 -14.44
CA ASP A 87 2.48 -13.10 -15.17
C ASP A 87 0.99 -13.49 -15.32
N ASP A 88 0.52 -14.53 -14.63
CA ASP A 88 -0.86 -15.03 -14.67
C ASP A 88 -1.79 -14.36 -13.63
N GLU A 89 -1.27 -13.43 -12.82
CA GLU A 89 -2.02 -12.68 -11.78
C GLU A 89 -2.52 -13.57 -10.62
N VAL A 90 -1.89 -14.71 -10.41
CA VAL A 90 -2.22 -15.65 -9.32
C VAL A 90 -2.06 -14.98 -7.96
N SER A 91 -0.93 -14.27 -7.74
CA SER A 91 -0.68 -13.52 -6.49
C SER A 91 -1.72 -12.41 -6.28
N MET A 92 -2.12 -11.71 -7.35
CA MET A 92 -3.14 -10.67 -7.26
C MET A 92 -4.50 -11.24 -6.85
N GLY A 93 -4.88 -12.40 -7.42
CA GLY A 93 -6.09 -13.14 -7.04
C GLY A 93 -6.03 -13.62 -5.59
N ARG A 94 -4.91 -14.22 -5.17
CA ARG A 94 -4.69 -14.68 -3.79
C ARG A 94 -4.79 -13.55 -2.77
N ASN A 95 -4.29 -12.36 -3.09
CA ASN A 95 -4.39 -11.20 -2.22
C ASN A 95 -5.85 -10.83 -1.88
N ARG A 96 -6.79 -11.03 -2.82
CA ARG A 96 -8.23 -10.83 -2.55
C ARG A 96 -8.83 -12.02 -1.79
N GLN A 97 -8.51 -13.23 -2.21
CA GLN A 97 -9.06 -14.46 -1.62
C GLN A 97 -8.62 -14.65 -0.17
N ALA A 98 -7.45 -14.17 0.22
CA ALA A 98 -6.92 -14.28 1.58
C ALA A 98 -7.89 -13.69 2.63
N PHE A 99 -8.55 -12.58 2.32
CA PHE A 99 -9.53 -11.98 3.23
C PHE A 99 -10.77 -12.85 3.44
N ASN A 100 -11.15 -13.69 2.47
CA ASN A 100 -12.30 -14.59 2.57
C ASN A 100 -12.04 -15.78 3.51
N ARG A 101 -10.77 -16.06 3.83
CA ARG A 101 -10.38 -17.13 4.78
C ARG A 101 -10.61 -16.77 6.24
N TRP A 102 -11.01 -15.54 6.51
CA TRP A 102 -11.28 -15.06 7.85
C TRP A 102 -12.71 -14.57 7.97
N ALA A 103 -13.43 -15.04 8.99
CA ALA A 103 -14.76 -14.58 9.35
C ALA A 103 -14.70 -13.92 10.73
N PHE A 104 -15.52 -12.89 10.94
CA PHE A 104 -15.67 -12.26 12.24
C PHE A 104 -16.57 -13.06 13.17
N SER A 105 -16.23 -13.03 14.47
CA SER A 105 -17.05 -13.51 15.58
C SER A 105 -17.39 -12.31 16.46
N PRO A 106 -18.48 -11.59 16.15
CA PRO A 106 -18.80 -10.32 16.82
C PRO A 106 -19.24 -10.51 18.26
N ARG A 107 -19.00 -9.48 19.09
CA ARG A 107 -19.60 -9.32 20.42
C ARG A 107 -20.85 -8.45 20.31
N VAL A 108 -21.78 -8.61 21.23
CA VAL A 108 -23.04 -7.86 21.26
C VAL A 108 -23.21 -7.13 22.58
N LEU A 109 -23.96 -6.02 22.56
CA LEU A 109 -24.29 -5.21 23.75
C LEU A 109 -23.09 -4.55 24.43
N GLU A 110 -22.04 -4.24 23.67
CA GLU A 110 -20.76 -3.70 24.18
C GLU A 110 -20.75 -2.16 24.36
N GLY A 111 -21.85 -1.45 24.07
CA GLY A 111 -21.89 0.01 24.22
C GLY A 111 -20.89 0.72 23.30
N VAL A 112 -21.25 0.88 22.03
CA VAL A 112 -20.31 1.34 20.98
C VAL A 112 -20.53 2.80 20.55
N GLU A 113 -21.16 3.62 21.37
CA GLU A 113 -21.49 5.02 21.06
C GLU A 113 -20.25 5.95 21.04
N LYS A 114 -19.14 5.55 21.67
CA LYS A 114 -17.90 6.35 21.77
C LYS A 114 -16.83 5.94 20.76
N ARG A 115 -17.24 5.34 19.62
CA ARG A 115 -16.29 4.85 18.63
C ARG A 115 -15.41 5.94 18.05
N THR A 116 -14.14 5.62 17.85
CA THR A 116 -13.17 6.40 17.09
C THR A 116 -12.29 5.48 16.27
N GLN A 117 -11.93 5.91 15.05
CA GLN A 117 -11.01 5.19 14.17
C GLN A 117 -9.57 5.71 14.27
N GLY A 118 -9.31 6.70 15.13
CA GLY A 118 -8.04 7.37 15.23
C GLY A 118 -6.89 6.41 15.54
N ILE A 119 -5.75 6.59 14.86
CA ILE A 119 -4.51 5.86 15.12
C ILE A 119 -3.33 6.83 15.18
N THR A 120 -2.26 6.39 15.83
CA THR A 120 -0.97 7.10 15.82
C THR A 120 0.08 6.22 15.11
N LEU A 121 0.82 6.81 14.16
CA LEU A 121 1.95 6.20 13.49
C LEU A 121 3.11 7.19 13.54
N PHE A 122 4.25 6.78 14.12
CA PHE A 122 5.46 7.62 14.21
C PHE A 122 5.15 9.03 14.74
N ASP A 123 4.44 9.10 15.87
CA ASP A 123 4.02 10.34 16.56
C ASP A 123 3.04 11.24 15.76
N GLN A 124 2.58 10.79 14.59
CA GLN A 124 1.57 11.49 13.80
C GLN A 124 0.19 10.85 14.01
N GLN A 125 -0.80 11.68 14.26
CA GLN A 125 -2.19 11.25 14.45
C GLN A 125 -2.96 11.24 13.13
N TYR A 126 -3.61 10.12 12.85
CA TYR A 126 -4.47 9.92 11.68
C TYR A 126 -5.90 9.58 12.10
N ALA A 127 -6.88 9.99 11.29
CA ALA A 127 -8.30 9.82 11.59
C ALA A 127 -8.84 8.43 11.26
N SER A 128 -8.07 7.57 10.60
CA SER A 128 -8.49 6.22 10.22
C SER A 128 -7.29 5.29 10.04
N PRO A 129 -7.46 3.97 10.28
CA PRO A 129 -6.38 2.99 10.22
C PRO A 129 -6.09 2.49 8.79
N PHE A 130 -6.31 3.33 7.80
CA PHE A 130 -5.98 3.04 6.40
C PHE A 130 -5.37 4.26 5.71
N GLY A 131 -4.61 4.00 4.65
CA GLY A 131 -3.90 5.03 3.92
C GLY A 131 -3.74 4.74 2.42
N ILE A 132 -3.07 5.65 1.72
CA ILE A 132 -2.82 5.59 0.28
C ILE A 132 -1.41 5.07 0.03
N SER A 133 -1.31 3.87 -0.59
CA SER A 133 -0.04 3.25 -1.02
C SER A 133 0.66 4.05 -2.11
N PRO A 134 2.00 3.99 -2.20
CA PRO A 134 2.74 4.59 -3.29
C PRO A 134 2.42 3.89 -4.63
N VAL A 135 2.01 4.67 -5.63
CA VAL A 135 1.81 4.20 -7.00
C VAL A 135 2.47 5.19 -7.95
N GLY A 136 3.46 4.74 -8.70
CA GLY A 136 4.15 5.57 -9.67
C GLY A 136 3.25 6.01 -10.82
N LEU A 137 3.64 7.10 -11.48
CA LEU A 137 3.00 7.64 -12.69
C LEU A 137 1.57 8.21 -12.48
N ALA A 138 1.15 8.55 -11.27
CA ALA A 138 -0.22 9.00 -11.00
C ALA A 138 -0.65 10.22 -11.85
N ALA A 139 0.29 11.09 -12.22
CA ALA A 139 0.04 12.21 -13.11
C ALA A 139 -0.39 11.81 -14.54
N MET A 140 -0.21 10.56 -14.95
CA MET A 140 -0.62 10.08 -16.28
C MET A 140 -2.12 9.79 -16.38
N TRP A 141 -2.78 9.45 -15.30
CA TRP A 141 -4.22 9.15 -15.30
C TRP A 141 -5.09 10.19 -14.60
N CYS A 142 -4.47 11.08 -13.85
CA CYS A 142 -5.14 12.22 -13.24
C CYS A 142 -4.22 13.44 -13.33
N TYR A 143 -4.76 14.59 -13.78
CA TYR A 143 -3.99 15.83 -13.80
C TYR A 143 -3.46 16.15 -12.39
N ARG A 144 -2.13 16.27 -12.25
CA ARG A 144 -1.45 16.44 -10.94
C ARG A 144 -1.78 15.32 -9.94
N GLY A 145 -1.92 14.06 -10.42
CA GLY A 145 -2.47 12.93 -9.66
C GLY A 145 -1.82 12.67 -8.30
N ASP A 146 -0.50 12.76 -8.21
CA ASP A 146 0.22 12.58 -6.94
C ASP A 146 -0.16 13.67 -5.92
N ILE A 147 -0.29 14.93 -6.35
CA ILE A 147 -0.75 16.02 -5.49
C ILE A 147 -2.22 15.84 -5.09
N VAL A 148 -3.07 15.42 -6.03
CA VAL A 148 -4.49 15.12 -5.75
C VAL A 148 -4.61 14.06 -4.65
N LEU A 149 -3.83 12.98 -4.73
CA LEU A 149 -3.83 11.92 -3.72
C LEU A 149 -3.32 12.42 -2.36
N ALA A 150 -2.15 13.05 -2.34
CA ALA A 150 -1.49 13.50 -1.12
C ALA A 150 -2.28 14.61 -0.39
N LYS A 151 -2.75 15.62 -1.12
CA LYS A 151 -3.53 16.73 -0.58
C LYS A 151 -4.86 16.25 0.01
N THR A 152 -5.60 15.41 -0.74
CA THR A 152 -6.88 14.89 -0.24
C THR A 152 -6.66 13.98 0.97
N ALA A 153 -5.63 13.15 0.98
CA ALA A 153 -5.27 12.34 2.15
C ALA A 153 -5.00 13.21 3.39
N ARG A 154 -4.22 14.28 3.23
CA ARG A 154 -3.94 15.25 4.30
C ARG A 154 -5.20 15.92 4.82
N GLU A 155 -6.07 16.43 3.93
CA GLU A 155 -7.35 17.05 4.30
C GLU A 155 -8.26 16.12 5.10
N HIS A 156 -8.23 14.82 4.77
CA HIS A 156 -8.97 13.79 5.46
C HIS A 156 -8.18 13.10 6.59
N ARG A 157 -6.96 13.56 6.88
CA ARG A 157 -6.11 13.02 7.95
C ARG A 157 -5.92 11.50 7.85
N VAL A 158 -5.63 10.99 6.66
CA VAL A 158 -5.18 9.61 6.44
C VAL A 158 -3.75 9.60 5.92
N PRO A 159 -2.93 8.60 6.27
CA PRO A 159 -1.55 8.55 5.80
C PRO A 159 -1.51 8.35 4.28
N ALA A 160 -0.58 9.01 3.62
CA ALA A 160 -0.31 8.83 2.19
C ALA A 160 1.19 8.74 1.93
N VAL A 161 1.54 7.84 1.03
CA VAL A 161 2.93 7.64 0.60
C VAL A 161 3.04 8.03 -0.88
N MET A 162 3.82 9.07 -1.20
CA MET A 162 4.13 9.36 -2.59
C MET A 162 5.16 8.38 -3.13
N SER A 163 5.09 8.07 -4.41
CA SER A 163 6.06 7.19 -5.06
C SER A 163 7.28 7.94 -5.58
N GLY A 164 8.48 7.38 -5.39
CA GLY A 164 9.68 7.83 -6.08
C GLY A 164 9.61 7.73 -7.60
N ALA A 165 8.67 6.95 -8.14
CA ALA A 165 8.35 6.92 -9.56
C ALA A 165 7.31 7.95 -10.00
N SER A 166 7.02 8.97 -9.19
CA SER A 166 6.15 10.08 -9.55
C SER A 166 6.78 10.94 -10.65
N LEU A 167 5.90 11.48 -11.50
CA LEU A 167 6.24 12.44 -12.57
C LEU A 167 6.07 13.90 -12.12
N ILE A 168 5.80 14.13 -10.87
CA ILE A 168 5.73 15.45 -10.23
C ILE A 168 6.89 15.55 -9.26
N ARG A 169 7.55 16.70 -9.23
CA ARG A 169 8.67 16.92 -8.33
C ARG A 169 8.25 16.70 -6.89
N MET A 170 9.11 16.05 -6.11
CA MET A 170 8.84 15.78 -4.69
C MET A 170 8.62 17.09 -3.91
N GLU A 171 9.33 18.14 -4.27
CA GLU A 171 9.20 19.46 -3.65
C GLU A 171 7.78 20.02 -3.80
N ASP A 172 7.20 19.93 -5.02
CA ASP A 172 5.83 20.39 -5.29
C ASP A 172 4.78 19.62 -4.47
N ILE A 173 5.05 18.32 -4.22
CA ILE A 173 4.13 17.47 -3.44
C ILE A 173 4.27 17.78 -1.95
N ALA A 174 5.49 17.94 -1.46
CA ALA A 174 5.75 18.28 -0.07
C ALA A 174 5.15 19.66 0.30
N GLU A 175 5.26 20.65 -0.60
CA GLU A 175 4.63 21.97 -0.44
C GLU A 175 3.10 21.86 -0.40
N ALA A 176 2.51 21.12 -1.34
CA ALA A 176 1.05 20.97 -1.43
C ALA A 176 0.44 20.15 -0.29
N ALA A 177 1.17 19.17 0.25
CA ALA A 177 0.72 18.23 1.25
C ALA A 177 1.82 17.86 2.26
N PRO A 178 2.22 18.81 3.16
CA PRO A 178 3.16 18.50 4.23
C PRO A 178 2.70 17.31 5.07
N GLY A 179 3.64 16.47 5.50
CA GLY A 179 3.36 15.24 6.26
C GLY A 179 3.08 14.00 5.39
N THR A 180 3.10 14.13 4.06
CA THR A 180 3.15 12.98 3.14
C THR A 180 4.45 12.21 3.34
N TRP A 181 4.41 10.86 3.30
CA TRP A 181 5.61 10.03 3.36
C TRP A 181 6.24 9.89 1.97
N PHE A 182 7.54 9.70 1.91
CA PHE A 182 8.24 9.50 0.64
C PHE A 182 8.65 8.03 0.47
N GLN A 183 8.26 7.41 -0.64
CA GLN A 183 8.75 6.08 -1.01
C GLN A 183 9.93 6.21 -1.97
N ALA A 184 11.07 5.64 -1.59
CA ALA A 184 12.27 5.56 -2.39
C ALA A 184 12.58 4.13 -2.84
N TYR A 185 13.20 4.06 -4.02
CA TYR A 185 14.00 2.92 -4.44
C TYR A 185 15.46 3.33 -4.27
N LEU A 186 16.24 2.57 -3.51
CA LEU A 186 17.64 2.92 -3.32
C LEU A 186 18.40 2.82 -4.66
N PRO A 187 19.18 3.86 -5.02
CA PRO A 187 20.15 3.75 -6.09
C PRO A 187 21.31 2.85 -5.68
N GLY A 188 22.06 2.34 -6.68
CA GLY A 188 23.00 1.24 -6.49
C GLY A 188 24.31 1.56 -5.76
N ASP A 189 24.57 2.80 -5.38
CA ASP A 189 25.81 3.19 -4.69
C ASP A 189 25.55 4.18 -3.55
N GLU A 190 26.46 4.19 -2.56
CA GLU A 190 26.30 4.98 -1.34
C GLU A 190 26.24 6.50 -1.61
N LYS A 191 27.00 7.00 -2.57
CA LYS A 191 27.01 8.42 -2.92
C LYS A 191 25.64 8.86 -3.42
N ARG A 192 25.07 8.09 -4.36
CA ARG A 192 23.74 8.39 -4.91
C ARG A 192 22.63 8.19 -3.87
N ILE A 193 22.80 7.23 -2.94
CA ILE A 193 21.90 7.09 -1.78
C ILE A 193 21.94 8.38 -0.97
N ALA A 194 23.13 8.88 -0.63
CA ALA A 194 23.29 10.11 0.15
C ALA A 194 22.69 11.34 -0.55
N GLU A 195 22.95 11.51 -1.84
CA GLU A 195 22.41 12.61 -2.65
C GLU A 195 20.86 12.59 -2.69
N LEU A 196 20.27 11.40 -2.89
CA LEU A 196 18.81 11.24 -2.91
C LEU A 196 18.19 11.54 -1.54
N LEU A 197 18.75 10.99 -0.46
CA LEU A 197 18.22 11.20 0.89
C LEU A 197 18.34 12.65 1.33
N ALA A 198 19.44 13.33 1.01
CA ALA A 198 19.62 14.75 1.27
C ALA A 198 18.56 15.60 0.54
N ARG A 199 18.22 15.26 -0.72
CA ARG A 199 17.15 15.94 -1.46
C ARG A 199 15.76 15.69 -0.83
N ILE A 200 15.48 14.45 -0.38
CA ILE A 200 14.20 14.10 0.28
C ILE A 200 14.05 14.88 1.59
N GLU A 201 15.12 14.95 2.40
CA GLU A 201 15.13 15.71 3.65
C GLU A 201 14.95 17.21 3.40
N ALA A 202 15.69 17.76 2.42
CA ALA A 202 15.59 19.18 2.03
C ALA A 202 14.19 19.55 1.48
N ALA A 203 13.49 18.62 0.86
CA ALA A 203 12.11 18.79 0.41
C ALA A 203 11.09 18.77 1.58
N GLY A 204 11.48 18.39 2.80
CA GLY A 204 10.65 18.43 3.99
C GLY A 204 9.85 17.16 4.28
N PHE A 205 10.22 16.01 3.69
CA PHE A 205 9.60 14.73 4.05
C PHE A 205 10.11 14.25 5.41
N GLY A 206 9.18 13.87 6.29
CA GLY A 206 9.51 13.38 7.63
C GLY A 206 9.66 11.86 7.73
N THR A 207 9.00 11.09 6.87
CA THR A 207 9.01 9.61 6.89
C THR A 207 9.49 9.06 5.56
N LEU A 208 10.47 8.16 5.62
CA LEU A 208 11.03 7.47 4.46
C LEU A 208 10.55 6.02 4.39
N VAL A 209 10.04 5.61 3.22
CA VAL A 209 9.63 4.22 2.94
C VAL A 209 10.56 3.65 1.89
N LEU A 210 11.42 2.70 2.26
CA LEU A 210 12.29 2.00 1.32
C LEU A 210 11.58 0.76 0.77
N THR A 211 11.40 0.71 -0.54
CA THR A 211 10.82 -0.45 -1.23
C THR A 211 11.91 -1.40 -1.68
N VAL A 212 11.89 -2.64 -1.17
CA VAL A 212 12.97 -3.62 -1.34
C VAL A 212 12.58 -4.85 -2.17
N ASP A 213 11.32 -4.97 -2.56
CA ASP A 213 10.76 -6.11 -3.31
C ASP A 213 10.91 -5.99 -4.85
N LEU A 214 11.84 -5.14 -5.33
CA LEU A 214 12.07 -4.87 -6.75
C LEU A 214 13.57 -4.97 -7.12
N PRO A 215 14.23 -6.13 -6.93
CA PRO A 215 15.64 -6.31 -7.27
C PRO A 215 15.89 -6.26 -8.79
N VAL A 216 14.95 -6.79 -9.55
CA VAL A 216 14.98 -6.83 -11.02
C VAL A 216 13.66 -6.34 -11.60
N GLN A 217 13.65 -6.05 -12.89
CA GLN A 217 12.42 -5.71 -13.59
C GLN A 217 11.56 -6.97 -13.74
N VAL A 218 10.28 -6.88 -13.36
CA VAL A 218 9.31 -7.96 -13.59
C VAL A 218 9.08 -8.25 -15.05
N ASN A 219 8.59 -9.46 -15.35
CA ASN A 219 8.16 -9.83 -16.69
C ASN A 219 7.10 -8.84 -17.22
N PRO A 220 7.39 -8.11 -18.31
CA PRO A 220 6.50 -7.07 -18.82
C PRO A 220 5.40 -7.61 -19.73
N GLU A 221 5.16 -8.93 -19.80
CA GLU A 221 4.34 -9.57 -20.83
C GLU A 221 2.96 -8.89 -21.01
N ARG A 222 2.22 -8.70 -19.93
CA ARG A 222 0.90 -8.05 -19.97
C ARG A 222 0.96 -6.59 -20.37
N TYR A 223 2.01 -5.87 -19.96
CA TYR A 223 2.22 -4.49 -20.40
C TYR A 223 2.54 -4.43 -21.88
N VAL A 224 3.41 -5.31 -22.37
CA VAL A 224 3.78 -5.40 -23.78
C VAL A 224 2.58 -5.78 -24.64
N LYS A 225 1.80 -6.80 -24.24
CA LYS A 225 0.54 -7.19 -24.92
C LYS A 225 -0.46 -6.03 -25.02
N ASN A 226 -0.51 -5.17 -24.00
CA ASN A 226 -1.35 -3.98 -24.00
C ASN A 226 -0.70 -2.75 -24.62
N GLY A 227 0.55 -2.84 -25.06
CA GLY A 227 1.29 -1.75 -25.71
C GLY A 227 1.87 -0.71 -24.75
N PHE A 228 1.95 -1.02 -23.43
CA PHE A 228 2.58 -0.15 -22.45
C PHE A 228 4.11 -0.40 -22.41
N SER A 229 4.87 0.67 -22.34
CA SER A 229 6.31 0.63 -22.08
C SER A 229 6.70 1.80 -21.17
N THR A 230 7.84 1.70 -20.50
CA THR A 230 8.38 2.79 -19.66
C THR A 230 9.82 3.08 -20.06
N PRO A 231 10.14 4.23 -20.70
CA PRO A 231 9.21 5.27 -21.19
C PRO A 231 8.22 4.76 -22.25
N LEU A 232 7.11 5.48 -22.44
CA LEU A 232 6.17 5.19 -23.52
C LEU A 232 6.83 5.44 -24.88
N ARG A 233 6.73 4.48 -25.80
CA ARG A 233 7.24 4.66 -27.16
C ARG A 233 6.16 5.25 -28.05
N PRO A 234 6.45 6.33 -28.79
CA PRO A 234 5.52 6.88 -29.77
C PRO A 234 5.11 5.81 -30.79
N SER A 235 3.82 5.64 -31.02
CA SER A 235 3.27 4.71 -31.99
C SER A 235 1.89 5.16 -32.44
N ALA A 236 1.47 4.76 -33.63
CA ALA A 236 0.11 5.03 -34.14
C ALA A 236 -0.98 4.47 -33.20
N ARG A 237 -0.71 3.31 -32.60
CA ARG A 237 -1.60 2.69 -31.61
C ARG A 237 -1.74 3.55 -30.36
N LEU A 238 -0.64 4.10 -29.83
CA LEU A 238 -0.66 4.99 -28.65
C LEU A 238 -1.42 6.28 -28.98
N ALA A 239 -1.20 6.86 -30.15
CA ALA A 239 -1.91 8.06 -30.61
C ALA A 239 -3.42 7.82 -30.73
N TRP A 240 -3.81 6.72 -31.38
CA TRP A 240 -5.22 6.33 -31.52
C TRP A 240 -5.90 6.08 -30.16
N ASP A 241 -5.23 5.36 -29.26
CA ASP A 241 -5.73 5.08 -27.91
C ASP A 241 -5.92 6.39 -27.11
N GLY A 242 -5.01 7.37 -27.28
CA GLY A 242 -5.19 8.71 -26.71
C GLY A 242 -6.38 9.48 -27.30
N ILE A 243 -6.54 9.51 -28.63
CA ILE A 243 -7.61 10.23 -29.32
C ILE A 243 -8.99 9.61 -29.00
N SER A 244 -9.07 8.30 -28.85
CA SER A 244 -10.32 7.61 -28.49
C SER A 244 -10.78 7.87 -27.05
N HIS A 245 -9.93 8.52 -26.22
CA HIS A 245 -10.27 8.91 -24.84
C HIS A 245 -10.18 10.44 -24.64
N PRO A 246 -11.04 11.24 -25.30
CA PRO A 246 -10.90 12.70 -25.39
C PRO A 246 -10.95 13.40 -24.02
N ARG A 247 -11.71 12.88 -23.06
CA ARG A 247 -11.77 13.43 -21.69
C ARG A 247 -10.44 13.30 -20.97
N TRP A 248 -9.74 12.19 -21.14
CA TRP A 248 -8.40 12.00 -20.59
C TRP A 248 -7.38 12.83 -21.37
N LEU A 249 -7.44 12.80 -22.70
CA LEU A 249 -6.51 13.53 -23.55
C LEU A 249 -6.50 15.03 -23.25
N ALA A 250 -7.67 15.66 -23.25
CA ALA A 250 -7.78 17.10 -22.99
C ALA A 250 -7.60 17.44 -21.51
N GLY A 251 -8.27 16.69 -20.61
CA GLY A 251 -8.32 17.01 -19.18
C GLY A 251 -7.04 16.65 -18.40
N THR A 252 -6.25 15.69 -18.89
CA THR A 252 -5.03 15.24 -18.23
C THR A 252 -3.79 15.50 -19.06
N PHE A 253 -3.65 14.86 -20.21
CA PHE A 253 -2.38 14.86 -20.96
C PHE A 253 -2.07 16.24 -21.58
N LEU A 254 -2.95 16.79 -22.43
CA LEU A 254 -2.73 18.09 -23.06
C LEU A 254 -2.68 19.22 -22.04
N ARG A 255 -3.51 19.14 -21.00
CA ARG A 255 -3.46 20.11 -19.90
C ARG A 255 -2.11 20.08 -19.17
N THR A 256 -1.54 18.89 -18.96
CA THR A 256 -0.20 18.73 -18.35
C THR A 256 0.86 19.31 -19.25
N LEU A 257 0.85 18.98 -20.56
CA LEU A 257 1.79 19.51 -21.53
C LEU A 257 1.77 21.05 -21.60
N ALA A 258 0.56 21.65 -21.65
CA ALA A 258 0.40 23.08 -21.77
C ALA A 258 0.84 23.86 -20.53
N ARG A 259 0.74 23.26 -19.33
CA ARG A 259 1.02 23.96 -18.07
C ARG A 259 2.37 23.61 -17.42
N HIS A 260 2.87 22.42 -17.67
CA HIS A 260 4.05 21.85 -16.99
C HIS A 260 5.09 21.27 -17.95
N GLY A 261 4.82 21.28 -19.25
CA GLY A 261 5.68 20.63 -20.25
C GLY A 261 5.59 19.11 -20.24
N MET A 262 6.57 18.45 -20.87
CA MET A 262 6.65 17.01 -20.93
C MET A 262 6.94 16.44 -19.53
N PRO A 263 6.12 15.50 -19.00
CA PRO A 263 6.42 14.83 -17.73
C PRO A 263 7.70 14.03 -17.79
N HIS A 264 8.46 14.06 -16.69
CA HIS A 264 9.72 13.32 -16.53
C HIS A 264 9.64 12.46 -15.27
N PHE A 265 10.54 11.48 -15.17
CA PHE A 265 10.80 10.78 -13.90
C PHE A 265 11.59 11.71 -12.98
N GLU A 266 10.91 12.37 -12.05
CA GLU A 266 11.47 13.49 -11.30
C GLU A 266 12.23 13.07 -10.03
N ASN A 267 11.98 11.83 -9.51
CA ASN A 267 12.30 11.52 -8.11
C ASN A 267 13.09 10.21 -7.89
N TRP A 268 13.58 9.56 -8.95
CA TRP A 268 14.38 8.33 -8.80
C TRP A 268 15.80 8.57 -8.31
N ARG A 269 16.30 9.77 -8.55
CA ARG A 269 17.65 10.24 -8.21
C ARG A 269 17.58 11.67 -7.70
N ALA A 270 18.72 12.21 -7.30
CA ALA A 270 18.83 13.63 -6.98
C ALA A 270 18.58 14.51 -8.20
N GLU A 271 18.92 14.03 -9.41
CA GLU A 271 18.70 14.78 -10.65
C GLU A 271 17.41 14.36 -11.33
N ARG A 272 16.92 15.23 -12.20
CA ARG A 272 15.77 14.99 -13.08
C ARG A 272 16.06 13.84 -14.05
N GLY A 273 15.16 12.87 -14.11
CA GLY A 273 15.29 11.73 -15.01
C GLY A 273 14.72 11.96 -16.41
N ALA A 274 14.61 10.87 -17.17
CA ALA A 274 14.16 10.88 -18.55
C ALA A 274 12.67 11.29 -18.70
N PRO A 275 12.28 11.83 -19.87
CA PRO A 275 10.87 12.10 -20.16
C PRO A 275 10.05 10.80 -20.25
N ILE A 276 8.77 10.88 -19.89
CA ILE A 276 7.85 9.74 -19.93
C ILE A 276 7.60 9.22 -21.35
N LEU A 277 7.73 10.09 -22.36
CA LEU A 277 7.59 9.76 -23.76
C LEU A 277 8.96 9.87 -24.44
N SER A 278 9.55 8.75 -24.85
CA SER A 278 10.85 8.73 -25.52
C SER A 278 10.99 7.48 -26.39
N ALA A 279 11.60 7.66 -27.56
CA ALA A 279 11.97 6.56 -28.46
C ALA A 279 13.34 5.96 -28.13
N SER A 280 14.24 6.74 -27.50
CA SER A 280 15.69 6.47 -27.44
C SER A 280 16.22 6.18 -26.03
N VAL A 281 15.45 6.40 -24.98
CA VAL A 281 15.94 6.20 -23.61
C VAL A 281 16.07 4.71 -23.33
N LYS A 282 17.30 4.23 -23.20
CA LYS A 282 17.57 2.96 -22.53
C LYS A 282 17.06 3.10 -21.08
N ARG A 283 16.26 2.14 -20.63
CA ARG A 283 15.82 2.13 -19.25
C ARG A 283 17.02 2.06 -18.34
N ASP A 284 17.30 3.15 -17.68
CA ASP A 284 18.20 3.21 -16.56
C ASP A 284 17.48 2.67 -15.30
N PHE A 285 16.84 1.52 -15.45
CA PHE A 285 16.58 0.69 -14.28
C PHE A 285 17.93 0.11 -13.92
N VAL A 286 18.65 0.87 -13.12
CA VAL A 286 19.89 0.41 -12.50
C VAL A 286 19.56 -0.95 -11.90
N ALA A 287 20.34 -1.94 -12.26
CA ALA A 287 20.32 -3.23 -11.61
C ALA A 287 20.34 -3.00 -10.10
N ARG A 288 19.32 -3.48 -9.40
CA ARG A 288 19.20 -3.40 -7.94
C ARG A 288 19.44 -4.76 -7.30
N ASP A 289 19.83 -5.73 -8.12
CA ASP A 289 20.11 -7.12 -7.74
C ASP A 289 21.29 -7.27 -6.78
N HIS A 290 22.18 -6.28 -6.72
CA HIS A 290 23.30 -6.20 -5.77
C HIS A 290 22.91 -5.55 -4.43
N LEU A 291 21.71 -4.94 -4.28
CA LEU A 291 21.29 -4.33 -3.03
C LEU A 291 21.09 -5.38 -1.95
N CYS A 292 21.54 -5.07 -0.76
CA CYS A 292 21.45 -5.91 0.42
C CYS A 292 21.17 -5.06 1.68
N TRP A 293 21.04 -5.69 2.83
CA TRP A 293 20.75 -5.02 4.10
C TRP A 293 21.79 -3.96 4.51
N GLU A 294 23.03 -4.08 4.04
CA GLU A 294 24.05 -3.04 4.31
C GLU A 294 23.68 -1.70 3.69
N HIS A 295 23.03 -1.69 2.51
CA HIS A 295 22.53 -0.45 1.90
C HIS A 295 21.37 0.17 2.71
N VAL A 296 20.56 -0.65 3.37
CA VAL A 296 19.52 -0.17 4.31
C VAL A 296 20.18 0.47 5.54
N LYS A 297 21.25 -0.13 6.08
CA LYS A 297 22.02 0.46 7.19
C LYS A 297 22.68 1.78 6.82
N VAL A 298 23.19 1.89 5.58
CA VAL A 298 23.68 3.17 5.03
C VAL A 298 22.56 4.21 5.01
N ALA A 299 21.40 3.85 4.45
CA ALA A 299 20.25 4.75 4.44
C ALA A 299 19.84 5.17 5.87
N ARG A 300 19.83 4.24 6.86
CA ARG A 300 19.53 4.56 8.27
C ARG A 300 20.53 5.55 8.88
N LYS A 301 21.80 5.42 8.59
CA LYS A 301 22.82 6.36 9.10
C LYS A 301 22.62 7.78 8.60
N LEU A 302 22.10 7.92 7.37
CA LEU A 302 21.89 9.21 6.72
C LEU A 302 20.51 9.81 7.01
N TRP A 303 19.51 8.99 7.29
CA TRP A 303 18.13 9.39 7.54
C TRP A 303 17.79 9.40 9.02
N ARG A 304 17.33 10.53 9.55
CA ARG A 304 17.04 10.71 10.98
C ARG A 304 15.58 10.47 11.35
N GLY A 305 14.66 10.66 10.42
CA GLY A 305 13.23 10.45 10.65
C GLY A 305 12.82 8.97 10.67
N PRO A 306 11.55 8.65 10.83
CA PRO A 306 11.04 7.30 10.72
C PRO A 306 11.43 6.64 9.39
N LEU A 307 11.96 5.40 9.48
CA LEU A 307 12.38 4.57 8.37
C LEU A 307 11.51 3.32 8.30
N VAL A 308 10.81 3.15 7.19
CA VAL A 308 9.89 2.03 6.95
C VAL A 308 10.40 1.16 5.81
N ILE A 309 10.46 -0.16 6.00
CA ILE A 309 10.85 -1.10 4.94
C ILE A 309 9.60 -1.74 4.35
N LYS A 310 9.38 -1.55 3.04
CA LYS A 310 8.22 -2.07 2.31
C LYS A 310 8.63 -3.23 1.40
N GLY A 311 7.82 -4.31 1.41
CA GLY A 311 8.06 -5.51 0.61
C GLY A 311 8.45 -6.72 1.47
N ILE A 312 8.24 -6.65 2.77
CA ILE A 312 8.53 -7.73 3.71
C ILE A 312 7.45 -8.81 3.60
N MET A 313 7.89 -10.07 3.38
CA MET A 313 7.02 -11.23 3.25
C MET A 313 7.46 -12.41 4.13
N ARG A 314 8.51 -12.24 4.93
CA ARG A 314 9.05 -13.25 5.84
C ARG A 314 9.41 -12.65 7.18
N LYS A 315 9.22 -13.40 8.26
CA LYS A 315 9.59 -12.98 9.61
C LYS A 315 11.10 -12.74 9.78
N GLU A 316 11.94 -13.52 9.08
CA GLU A 316 13.39 -13.35 9.11
C GLU A 316 13.78 -11.96 8.56
N ASP A 317 13.11 -11.50 7.49
CA ASP A 317 13.36 -10.17 6.92
C ASP A 317 12.85 -9.06 7.84
N ALA A 318 11.77 -9.29 8.60
CA ALA A 318 11.31 -8.33 9.62
C ALA A 318 12.36 -8.18 10.75
N LEU A 319 12.98 -9.27 11.18
CA LEU A 319 14.09 -9.24 12.15
C LEU A 319 15.32 -8.51 11.61
N LEU A 320 15.64 -8.71 10.32
CA LEU A 320 16.73 -7.99 9.66
C LEU A 320 16.41 -6.50 9.51
N ALA A 321 15.17 -6.13 9.16
CA ALA A 321 14.73 -4.75 9.11
C ALA A 321 14.91 -4.05 10.47
N ARG A 322 14.50 -4.70 11.57
CA ARG A 322 14.73 -4.21 12.92
C ARG A 322 16.23 -4.04 13.23
N SER A 323 17.04 -5.03 12.89
CA SER A 323 18.49 -4.98 13.09
C SER A 323 19.17 -3.88 12.26
N ALA A 324 18.60 -3.53 11.12
CA ALA A 324 19.06 -2.43 10.28
C ALA A 324 18.58 -1.06 10.76
N GLY A 325 17.82 -0.99 11.87
CA GLY A 325 17.34 0.24 12.48
C GLY A 325 16.09 0.82 11.85
N ALA A 326 15.24 0.00 11.21
CA ALA A 326 13.93 0.41 10.78
C ALA A 326 13.01 0.69 11.97
N ASP A 327 12.08 1.65 11.81
CA ASP A 327 11.04 1.98 12.78
C ASP A 327 9.72 1.27 12.47
N GLY A 328 9.55 0.81 11.24
CA GLY A 328 8.37 0.07 10.81
C GLY A 328 8.58 -0.74 9.54
N ILE A 329 7.62 -1.59 9.26
CA ILE A 329 7.57 -2.40 8.04
C ILE A 329 6.19 -2.35 7.38
N ILE A 330 6.15 -2.50 6.06
CA ILE A 330 4.93 -2.77 5.32
C ILE A 330 5.03 -4.18 4.74
N VAL A 331 4.21 -5.09 5.26
CA VAL A 331 4.03 -6.44 4.73
C VAL A 331 3.35 -6.33 3.38
N SER A 332 4.04 -6.72 2.31
CA SER A 332 3.62 -6.39 0.94
C SER A 332 4.25 -7.34 -0.08
N ASN A 333 3.44 -7.79 -1.05
CA ASN A 333 3.91 -8.42 -2.28
C ASN A 333 3.71 -7.48 -3.49
N HIS A 334 3.78 -6.15 -3.25
CA HIS A 334 3.60 -5.11 -4.27
C HIS A 334 2.25 -5.18 -5.00
N GLY A 335 1.21 -5.69 -4.33
CA GLY A 335 -0.11 -5.88 -4.94
C GLY A 335 -0.16 -6.98 -6.00
N GLY A 336 0.72 -7.99 -5.92
CA GLY A 336 0.85 -9.07 -6.88
C GLY A 336 1.48 -8.63 -8.20
N ARG A 337 2.38 -7.64 -8.16
CA ARG A 337 2.98 -7.02 -9.35
C ARG A 337 4.44 -7.42 -9.56
N GLN A 338 5.04 -8.18 -8.66
CA GLN A 338 6.44 -8.58 -8.70
C GLN A 338 6.57 -10.08 -8.97
N LEU A 339 6.77 -10.89 -7.95
CA LEU A 339 6.81 -12.35 -8.09
C LEU A 339 5.39 -12.90 -8.11
N ASP A 340 4.98 -13.49 -9.24
CA ASP A 340 3.70 -14.20 -9.26
C ASP A 340 3.79 -15.51 -8.46
N SER A 341 2.66 -16.08 -8.11
CA SER A 341 2.55 -17.27 -7.26
C SER A 341 3.11 -17.10 -5.83
N SER A 342 3.39 -15.86 -5.39
CA SER A 342 3.76 -15.57 -4.00
C SER A 342 2.57 -15.72 -3.04
N LEU A 343 2.87 -15.82 -1.75
CA LEU A 343 1.87 -15.78 -0.69
C LEU A 343 1.17 -14.41 -0.63
N SER A 344 -0.04 -14.36 -0.06
CA SER A 344 -0.68 -13.10 0.26
C SER A 344 -0.04 -12.47 1.50
N PRO A 345 0.15 -11.14 1.54
CA PRO A 345 0.57 -10.45 2.75
C PRO A 345 -0.29 -10.76 3.97
N LEU A 346 -1.61 -10.90 3.81
CA LEU A 346 -2.50 -11.24 4.92
C LEU A 346 -2.22 -12.63 5.51
N ASP A 347 -1.70 -13.57 4.70
CA ASP A 347 -1.40 -14.93 5.18
C ASP A 347 -0.17 -15.00 6.06
N VAL A 348 0.82 -14.15 5.77
CA VAL A 348 2.09 -14.11 6.51
C VAL A 348 2.10 -13.04 7.59
N LEU A 349 1.09 -12.17 7.62
CA LEU A 349 1.00 -11.05 8.56
C LEU A 349 1.08 -11.49 10.04
N PRO A 350 0.36 -12.53 10.51
CA PRO A 350 0.40 -12.90 11.92
C PRO A 350 1.80 -13.29 12.39
N GLU A 351 2.52 -14.13 11.65
CA GLU A 351 3.86 -14.58 12.01
C GLU A 351 4.89 -13.44 11.95
N ILE A 352 4.72 -12.52 11.02
CA ILE A 352 5.58 -11.33 10.89
C ILE A 352 5.30 -10.36 12.04
N ALA A 353 4.04 -10.11 12.37
CA ALA A 353 3.65 -9.21 13.46
C ALA A 353 4.15 -9.73 14.83
N GLU A 354 4.09 -11.04 15.06
CA GLU A 354 4.63 -11.67 16.26
C GLU A 354 6.16 -11.51 16.36
N ALA A 355 6.88 -11.66 15.23
CA ALA A 355 8.33 -11.55 15.19
C ALA A 355 8.86 -10.12 15.21
N ALA A 356 8.04 -9.16 14.77
CA ALA A 356 8.43 -7.76 14.53
C ALA A 356 8.34 -6.89 15.80
N ASP A 357 8.61 -7.46 16.99
CA ASP A 357 8.57 -6.72 18.26
C ASP A 357 9.37 -5.41 18.18
N GLY A 358 8.74 -4.31 18.60
CA GLY A 358 9.30 -2.96 18.52
C GLY A 358 9.15 -2.24 17.17
N LEU A 359 8.66 -2.91 16.11
CA LEU A 359 8.36 -2.27 14.82
C LEU A 359 6.88 -1.92 14.67
N VAL A 360 6.58 -0.81 14.01
CA VAL A 360 5.23 -0.54 13.52
C VAL A 360 4.95 -1.42 12.31
N VAL A 361 4.10 -2.44 12.47
CA VAL A 361 3.73 -3.35 11.38
C VAL A 361 2.54 -2.78 10.63
N MET A 362 2.68 -2.62 9.33
CA MET A 362 1.63 -2.17 8.42
C MET A 362 1.50 -3.17 7.26
N MET A 363 0.42 -3.09 6.50
CA MET A 363 0.19 -4.00 5.38
C MET A 363 -0.34 -3.25 4.17
N ASP A 364 -0.04 -3.74 2.98
CA ASP A 364 -0.81 -3.42 1.77
C ASP A 364 -1.16 -4.69 1.00
N SER A 365 -1.69 -4.54 -0.19
CA SER A 365 -2.11 -5.58 -1.11
C SER A 365 -3.47 -6.21 -0.81
N GLY A 366 -4.37 -6.01 -1.72
CA GLY A 366 -5.65 -6.73 -1.79
C GLY A 366 -6.83 -6.07 -1.08
N MET A 367 -6.67 -5.17 -0.11
CA MET A 367 -7.75 -4.51 0.63
C MET A 367 -8.70 -3.73 -0.28
N ARG A 368 -10.04 -3.85 -0.04
CA ARG A 368 -11.10 -3.14 -0.76
C ARG A 368 -12.23 -2.66 0.14
N ARG A 369 -12.44 -3.26 1.30
CA ARG A 369 -13.60 -3.05 2.19
C ARG A 369 -13.13 -2.66 3.59
N GLY A 370 -14.01 -2.06 4.39
CA GLY A 370 -13.77 -1.81 5.82
C GLY A 370 -13.48 -3.08 6.59
N THR A 371 -14.20 -4.16 6.28
CA THR A 371 -13.93 -5.50 6.84
C THR A 371 -12.52 -6.00 6.56
N ASP A 372 -11.96 -5.70 5.37
CA ASP A 372 -10.58 -6.10 5.05
C ASP A 372 -9.58 -5.34 5.94
N VAL A 373 -9.82 -4.04 6.18
CA VAL A 373 -9.01 -3.24 7.10
C VAL A 373 -9.01 -3.88 8.48
N LEU A 374 -10.20 -4.12 9.04
CA LEU A 374 -10.34 -4.66 10.40
C LEU A 374 -9.75 -6.08 10.53
N LYS A 375 -9.86 -6.94 9.50
CA LYS A 375 -9.19 -8.24 9.49
C LYS A 375 -7.67 -8.12 9.57
N ALA A 376 -7.09 -7.20 8.82
CA ALA A 376 -5.65 -6.99 8.87
C ALA A 376 -5.20 -6.41 10.22
N LEU A 377 -5.99 -5.51 10.84
CA LEU A 377 -5.70 -5.01 12.19
C LEU A 377 -5.76 -6.15 13.22
N ALA A 378 -6.79 -7.00 13.15
CA ALA A 378 -6.94 -8.17 14.03
C ALA A 378 -5.78 -9.17 13.91
N LEU A 379 -5.10 -9.19 12.76
CA LEU A 379 -3.94 -10.04 12.49
C LEU A 379 -2.60 -9.34 12.74
N GLY A 380 -2.61 -8.15 13.34
CA GLY A 380 -1.41 -7.49 13.85
C GLY A 380 -0.94 -6.25 13.08
N ALA A 381 -1.64 -5.82 12.02
CA ALA A 381 -1.32 -4.56 11.38
C ALA A 381 -1.80 -3.35 12.20
N ARG A 382 -1.07 -2.24 12.16
CA ARG A 382 -1.50 -0.94 12.72
C ARG A 382 -2.21 -0.07 11.71
N CYS A 383 -1.90 -0.25 10.43
CA CYS A 383 -2.50 0.50 9.32
C CYS A 383 -2.46 -0.33 8.04
N VAL A 384 -3.44 -0.13 7.16
CA VAL A 384 -3.56 -0.85 5.88
C VAL A 384 -3.57 0.14 4.73
N PHE A 385 -2.69 -0.06 3.75
CA PHE A 385 -2.59 0.83 2.59
C PHE A 385 -3.28 0.25 1.36
N ASN A 386 -3.87 1.13 0.54
CA ASN A 386 -4.46 0.77 -0.75
C ASN A 386 -3.92 1.67 -1.87
N GLY A 387 -3.47 1.07 -2.97
CA GLY A 387 -2.98 1.80 -4.12
C GLY A 387 -4.02 1.94 -5.23
N ARG A 388 -4.48 0.80 -5.79
CA ARG A 388 -5.30 0.78 -7.00
C ARG A 388 -6.61 1.56 -6.86
N SER A 389 -7.38 1.32 -5.79
CA SER A 389 -8.70 1.93 -5.64
C SER A 389 -8.64 3.45 -5.54
N PHE A 390 -7.67 4.00 -4.82
CA PHE A 390 -7.49 5.46 -4.74
C PHE A 390 -7.02 6.07 -6.06
N ASN A 391 -6.20 5.35 -6.83
CA ASN A 391 -5.82 5.79 -8.17
C ASN A 391 -6.98 5.74 -9.18
N TYR A 392 -7.86 4.74 -9.08
CA TYR A 392 -9.12 4.73 -9.85
C TYR A 392 -10.01 5.90 -9.44
N ALA A 393 -10.15 6.17 -8.15
CA ALA A 393 -10.94 7.29 -7.64
C ALA A 393 -10.40 8.65 -8.14
N ALA A 394 -9.08 8.86 -8.06
CA ALA A 394 -8.42 10.04 -8.63
C ALA A 394 -8.65 10.16 -10.14
N THR A 395 -8.58 9.05 -10.87
CA THR A 395 -8.88 9.01 -12.31
C THR A 395 -10.32 9.47 -12.58
N VAL A 396 -11.29 8.95 -11.84
CA VAL A 396 -12.72 9.21 -12.09
C VAL A 396 -13.09 10.67 -11.85
N ALA A 397 -12.70 11.24 -10.70
CA ALA A 397 -13.17 12.57 -10.30
C ALA A 397 -12.13 13.42 -9.53
N GLY A 398 -10.83 13.15 -9.66
CA GLY A 398 -9.78 13.94 -8.99
C GLY A 398 -9.93 13.93 -7.47
N GLU A 399 -9.75 15.11 -6.84
CA GLU A 399 -9.88 15.26 -5.37
C GLU A 399 -11.23 14.77 -4.86
N ALA A 400 -12.34 15.08 -5.53
CA ALA A 400 -13.67 14.63 -5.13
C ALA A 400 -13.82 13.10 -5.17
N GLY A 401 -13.16 12.43 -6.13
CA GLY A 401 -13.13 10.97 -6.21
C GLY A 401 -12.38 10.35 -5.04
N VAL A 402 -11.18 10.87 -4.73
CA VAL A 402 -10.36 10.40 -3.62
C VAL A 402 -11.06 10.64 -2.27
N ALA A 403 -11.64 11.83 -2.07
CA ALA A 403 -12.40 12.16 -0.87
C ALA A 403 -13.60 11.21 -0.68
N HIS A 404 -14.32 10.90 -1.78
CA HIS A 404 -15.44 9.97 -1.72
C HIS A 404 -14.98 8.53 -1.39
N ALA A 405 -13.85 8.07 -1.96
CA ALA A 405 -13.27 6.77 -1.63
C ALA A 405 -12.86 6.67 -0.15
N ILE A 406 -12.26 7.73 0.41
CA ILE A 406 -11.94 7.82 1.84
C ILE A 406 -13.22 7.79 2.68
N HIS A 407 -14.25 8.54 2.29
CA HIS A 407 -15.53 8.56 2.98
C HIS A 407 -16.22 7.19 3.02
N ILE A 408 -16.28 6.49 1.88
CA ILE A 408 -16.83 5.14 1.79
C ILE A 408 -16.12 4.22 2.78
N LEU A 409 -14.78 4.14 2.69
CA LEU A 409 -14.00 3.22 3.50
C LEU A 409 -14.10 3.55 5.01
N ARG A 410 -14.08 4.84 5.35
CA ARG A 410 -14.27 5.31 6.73
C ARG A 410 -15.64 4.91 7.29
N THR A 411 -16.69 5.06 6.48
CA THR A 411 -18.04 4.67 6.87
C THR A 411 -18.18 3.16 7.04
N GLU A 412 -17.54 2.36 6.18
CA GLU A 412 -17.50 0.92 6.33
C GLU A 412 -16.78 0.51 7.63
N VAL A 413 -15.58 1.04 7.89
CA VAL A 413 -14.82 0.75 9.11
C VAL A 413 -15.62 1.13 10.36
N ASP A 414 -16.29 2.30 10.38
CA ASP A 414 -17.10 2.72 11.51
C ASP A 414 -18.26 1.75 11.81
N ARG A 415 -19.00 1.35 10.77
CA ARG A 415 -20.12 0.39 10.91
C ARG A 415 -19.63 -0.96 11.38
N ASP A 416 -18.53 -1.44 10.76
CA ASP A 416 -17.98 -2.75 11.06
C ASP A 416 -17.42 -2.81 12.49
N MET A 417 -16.81 -1.73 12.99
CA MET A 417 -16.41 -1.59 14.41
C MET A 417 -17.61 -1.68 15.34
N ALA A 418 -18.71 -0.98 15.02
CA ALA A 418 -19.95 -1.05 15.81
C ALA A 418 -20.53 -2.46 15.85
N LEU A 419 -20.56 -3.14 14.68
CA LEU A 419 -21.08 -4.50 14.57
C LEU A 419 -20.19 -5.53 15.27
N LEU A 420 -18.90 -5.24 15.44
CA LEU A 420 -17.94 -6.09 16.16
C LEU A 420 -17.95 -5.85 17.67
N GLY A 421 -18.59 -4.78 18.14
CA GLY A 421 -18.62 -4.43 19.57
C GLY A 421 -17.31 -3.81 20.05
N ILE A 422 -16.63 -2.99 19.21
CA ILE A 422 -15.38 -2.30 19.56
C ILE A 422 -15.49 -0.80 19.38
N ASN A 423 -14.86 -0.03 20.26
CA ASN A 423 -14.84 1.42 20.23
C ASN A 423 -13.55 2.00 19.62
N HIS A 424 -12.46 1.23 19.60
CA HIS A 424 -11.17 1.69 19.09
C HIS A 424 -10.46 0.61 18.27
N PRO A 425 -9.70 0.96 17.20
CA PRO A 425 -8.94 -0.01 16.41
C PRO A 425 -7.92 -0.85 17.21
N TYR A 426 -7.46 -0.35 18.38
CA TYR A 426 -6.53 -1.10 19.24
C TYR A 426 -7.21 -2.18 20.10
N GLU A 427 -8.54 -2.23 20.12
CA GLU A 427 -9.30 -3.27 20.80
C GLU A 427 -9.48 -4.53 19.93
N ILE A 428 -9.18 -4.43 18.65
CA ILE A 428 -9.35 -5.55 17.73
C ILE A 428 -8.13 -6.49 17.79
N ASP A 429 -8.41 -7.78 17.97
CA ASP A 429 -7.40 -8.82 17.99
C ASP A 429 -7.91 -10.10 17.28
N HIS A 430 -7.04 -11.11 17.20
CA HIS A 430 -7.32 -12.38 16.54
C HIS A 430 -8.50 -13.16 17.16
N THR A 431 -8.91 -12.87 18.40
CA THR A 431 -10.03 -13.56 19.07
C THR A 431 -11.37 -13.23 18.40
N LEU A 432 -11.47 -12.07 17.75
CA LEU A 432 -12.64 -11.66 16.96
C LEU A 432 -12.67 -12.33 15.56
N LEU A 433 -11.67 -13.15 15.23
CA LEU A 433 -11.60 -13.85 13.96
C LEU A 433 -11.70 -15.37 14.12
N ARG A 434 -12.27 -15.99 13.10
CA ARG A 434 -12.22 -17.44 12.91
C ARG A 434 -11.72 -17.75 11.50
N ARG A 435 -10.75 -18.67 11.42
CA ARG A 435 -10.26 -19.13 10.12
C ARG A 435 -11.30 -20.08 9.52
N MET A 436 -11.74 -19.77 8.33
CA MET A 436 -12.69 -20.61 7.59
C MET A 436 -11.93 -21.75 6.88
N PRO A 437 -12.48 -22.95 6.83
CA PRO A 437 -11.95 -24.00 5.96
C PRO A 437 -12.01 -23.53 4.49
N LEU A 438 -11.02 -23.94 3.70
CA LEU A 438 -10.97 -23.67 2.25
C LEU A 438 -11.97 -24.55 1.54
#